data_9db1f77318c73b606811170b5b37cdc5
#
_entry.id   9db1f77318c73b606811170b5b37cdc5
#
_cell.length_a   1.000
_cell.length_b   1.000
_cell.length_c   1.000
_cell.angle_alpha   90.00
_cell.angle_beta   90.00
_cell.angle_gamma   90.00
#
_symmetry.space_group_name_H-M   'P 1'
#
loop_
_entity.id
_entity.type
_entity.pdbx_description
1 polymer ?
#
loop_
_entity_poly.entity_id
_entity_poly.type
_entity_poly.pdbx_seq_one_letter_code
_entity_poly.pdbx_strand_id
1 'polypeptide(L)'
;IMGRLRQNCGPLTPEHLLSLDFELLRAQGLSAHKAKWIRRAAERFADGEFDTGLLHRLEDEEVVEKLVTLDGVGRWTAEMITLFTLGRDDVLSFGDLGIRRGLERLYGRPLTKAEMERLRRRASPFGSAASLYLWHLASGGGVAD
;
A
#
# COMPACT_ATOMS: atom_id res chain seq x y z
N ILE A 1 -12.17 -1.54 11.49
CA ILE A 1 -11.25 -2.59 11.98
C ILE A 1 -10.11 -1.96 12.76
N MET A 2 -9.29 -1.08 12.17
CA MET A 2 -8.13 -0.48 12.87
C MET A 2 -8.48 0.21 14.20
N GLY A 3 -9.58 0.97 14.26
CA GLY A 3 -10.02 1.59 15.52
C GLY A 3 -10.32 0.55 16.61
N ARG A 4 -11.01 -0.54 16.26
CA ARG A 4 -11.29 -1.64 17.20
C ARG A 4 -10.04 -2.37 17.66
N LEU A 5 -9.09 -2.62 16.75
CA LEU A 5 -7.80 -3.22 17.11
C LEU A 5 -7.06 -2.36 18.15
N ARG A 6 -6.93 -1.06 17.90
CA ARG A 6 -6.26 -0.15 18.85
C ARG A 6 -6.99 -0.08 20.20
N GLN A 7 -8.32 -0.05 20.20
CA GLN A 7 -9.13 0.08 21.41
C GLN A 7 -9.13 -1.20 22.25
N ASN A 8 -9.23 -2.38 21.61
CA ASN A 8 -9.47 -3.65 22.30
C ASN A 8 -8.21 -4.52 22.44
N CYS A 9 -7.21 -4.30 21.59
CA CYS A 9 -5.97 -5.07 21.60
C CYS A 9 -4.75 -4.28 22.12
N GLY A 10 -4.88 -2.99 22.41
CA GLY A 10 -3.76 -2.17 22.89
C GLY A 10 -2.75 -1.80 21.81
N PRO A 11 -1.47 -1.68 22.14
CA PRO A 11 -0.42 -1.32 21.19
C PRO A 11 -0.32 -2.31 20.06
N LEU A 12 -0.15 -1.82 18.83
CA LEU A 12 0.00 -2.70 17.64
C LEU A 12 1.50 -2.89 17.30
N THR A 13 2.33 -3.18 18.32
CA THR A 13 3.72 -3.57 18.11
C THR A 13 3.82 -5.06 17.76
N PRO A 14 4.87 -5.50 17.05
CA PRO A 14 5.07 -6.90 16.72
C PRO A 14 4.98 -7.82 17.95
N GLU A 15 5.73 -7.51 19.01
CA GLU A 15 5.82 -8.30 20.25
C GLU A 15 4.46 -8.41 20.91
N HIS A 16 3.72 -7.29 20.98
CA HIS A 16 2.40 -7.28 21.61
C HIS A 16 1.38 -8.07 20.77
N LEU A 17 1.38 -7.92 19.45
CA LEU A 17 0.52 -8.70 18.55
C LEU A 17 0.75 -10.20 18.68
N LEU A 18 1.99 -10.64 18.90
CA LEU A 18 2.33 -12.05 19.11
C LEU A 18 1.85 -12.59 20.47
N SER A 19 1.77 -11.73 21.49
CA SER A 19 1.26 -12.11 22.81
C SER A 19 -0.26 -12.26 22.89
N LEU A 20 -0.99 -11.70 21.91
CA LEU A 20 -2.46 -11.75 21.89
C LEU A 20 -2.99 -13.13 21.49
N ASP A 21 -4.15 -13.47 22.03
CA ASP A 21 -4.91 -14.64 21.58
C ASP A 21 -5.36 -14.44 20.13
N PHE A 22 -5.30 -15.50 19.34
CA PHE A 22 -5.69 -15.48 17.92
C PHE A 22 -7.16 -15.12 17.72
N GLU A 23 -8.05 -15.64 18.59
CA GLU A 23 -9.47 -15.36 18.51
C GLU A 23 -9.79 -13.92 18.91
N LEU A 24 -8.99 -13.30 19.79
CA LEU A 24 -9.11 -11.88 20.10
C LEU A 24 -8.87 -11.01 18.86
N LEU A 25 -7.84 -11.33 18.06
CA LEU A 25 -7.58 -10.65 16.78
C LEU A 25 -8.74 -10.83 15.81
N ARG A 26 -9.28 -12.04 15.70
CA ARG A 26 -10.44 -12.33 14.84
C ARG A 26 -11.69 -11.57 15.26
N ALA A 27 -11.95 -11.48 16.55
CA ALA A 27 -13.11 -10.77 17.12
C ALA A 27 -13.16 -9.28 16.72
N GLN A 28 -12.01 -8.70 16.28
CA GLN A 28 -11.98 -7.32 15.77
C GLN A 28 -12.52 -7.18 14.34
N GLY A 29 -12.98 -8.27 13.71
CA GLY A 29 -13.53 -8.31 12.36
C GLY A 29 -12.50 -8.69 11.30
N LEU A 30 -11.43 -9.38 11.71
CA LEU A 30 -10.46 -9.96 10.80
C LEU A 30 -10.90 -11.38 10.37
N SER A 31 -10.75 -11.69 9.07
CA SER A 31 -10.84 -13.08 8.64
C SER A 31 -9.68 -13.89 9.22
N ALA A 32 -9.86 -15.22 9.33
CA ALA A 32 -8.79 -16.10 9.82
C ALA A 32 -7.48 -15.95 9.03
N HIS A 33 -7.57 -15.78 7.71
CA HIS A 33 -6.39 -15.54 6.87
C HIS A 33 -5.69 -14.22 7.23
N LYS A 34 -6.45 -13.12 7.37
CA LYS A 34 -5.88 -11.81 7.73
C LYS A 34 -5.24 -11.83 9.12
N ALA A 35 -5.85 -12.49 10.09
CA ALA A 35 -5.26 -12.65 11.42
C ALA A 35 -3.95 -13.45 11.37
N LYS A 36 -3.89 -14.54 10.58
CA LYS A 36 -2.65 -15.29 10.34
C LYS A 36 -1.57 -14.44 9.68
N TRP A 37 -1.91 -13.67 8.64
CA TRP A 37 -0.95 -12.80 7.95
C TRP A 37 -0.38 -11.73 8.87
N ILE A 38 -1.23 -11.12 9.72
CA ILE A 38 -0.79 -10.14 10.72
C ILE A 38 0.22 -10.78 11.69
N ARG A 39 -0.06 -11.99 12.21
CA ARG A 39 0.87 -12.67 13.11
C ARG A 39 2.19 -13.01 12.43
N ARG A 40 2.17 -13.57 11.22
CA ARG A 40 3.39 -13.87 10.46
C ARG A 40 4.20 -12.62 10.14
N ALA A 41 3.53 -11.51 9.79
CA ALA A 41 4.21 -10.24 9.64
C ALA A 41 4.86 -9.80 10.95
N ALA A 42 4.13 -9.88 12.07
CA ALA A 42 4.66 -9.55 13.39
C ALA A 42 5.88 -10.42 13.79
N GLU A 43 5.87 -11.73 13.48
CA GLU A 43 7.02 -12.62 13.66
C GLU A 43 8.26 -12.10 12.91
N ARG A 44 8.12 -11.82 11.61
CA ARG A 44 9.22 -11.34 10.76
C ARG A 44 9.76 -9.97 11.19
N PHE A 45 8.90 -9.11 11.74
CA PHE A 45 9.34 -7.84 12.31
C PHE A 45 10.06 -8.03 13.66
N ALA A 46 9.55 -8.91 14.53
CA ALA A 46 10.17 -9.21 15.83
C ALA A 46 11.53 -9.90 15.67
N ASP A 47 11.67 -10.77 14.67
CA ASP A 47 12.93 -11.45 14.34
C ASP A 47 13.96 -10.53 13.64
N GLY A 48 13.60 -9.27 13.37
CA GLY A 48 14.48 -8.31 12.72
C GLY A 48 14.66 -8.52 11.20
N GLU A 49 13.90 -9.42 10.59
CA GLU A 49 13.94 -9.63 9.13
C GLU A 49 13.41 -8.39 8.38
N PHE A 50 12.46 -7.68 9.00
CA PHE A 50 11.96 -6.40 8.53
C PHE A 50 12.35 -5.29 9.49
N ASP A 51 13.14 -4.35 8.99
CA ASP A 51 13.47 -3.10 9.65
C ASP A 51 12.91 -1.93 8.83
N THR A 52 12.07 -1.12 9.46
CA THR A 52 11.50 0.08 8.81
C THR A 52 12.59 1.07 8.42
N GLY A 53 13.67 1.17 9.20
CA GLY A 53 14.82 2.02 8.86
C GLY A 53 15.56 1.53 7.61
N LEU A 54 15.58 0.22 7.36
CA LEU A 54 16.11 -0.33 6.12
C LEU A 54 15.22 0.05 4.93
N LEU A 55 13.88 -0.07 5.06
CA LEU A 55 12.95 0.28 3.98
C LEU A 55 13.11 1.73 3.52
N HIS A 56 13.47 2.66 4.43
CA HIS A 56 13.73 4.06 4.05
C HIS A 56 15.00 4.25 3.23
N ARG A 57 15.93 3.30 3.24
CA ARG A 57 17.21 3.35 2.51
C ARG A 57 17.19 2.67 1.15
N LEU A 58 16.19 1.84 0.89
CA LEU A 58 16.02 1.12 -0.36
C LEU A 58 15.37 2.01 -1.43
N GLU A 59 15.61 1.71 -2.68
CA GLU A 59 14.89 2.27 -3.82
C GLU A 59 13.44 1.79 -3.83
N ASP A 60 12.53 2.53 -4.46
CA ASP A 60 11.08 2.27 -4.39
C ASP A 60 10.69 0.86 -4.86
N GLU A 61 11.32 0.36 -5.94
CA GLU A 61 11.06 -0.99 -6.44
C GLU A 61 11.58 -2.07 -5.47
N GLU A 62 12.74 -1.86 -4.87
CA GLU A 62 13.29 -2.78 -3.86
C GLU A 62 12.40 -2.84 -2.61
N VAL A 63 11.81 -1.70 -2.22
CA VAL A 63 10.81 -1.65 -1.14
C VAL A 63 9.60 -2.50 -1.50
N VAL A 64 9.07 -2.33 -2.71
CA VAL A 64 7.91 -3.10 -3.19
C VAL A 64 8.25 -4.60 -3.23
N GLU A 65 9.39 -4.99 -3.80
CA GLU A 65 9.85 -6.37 -3.85
C GLU A 65 9.98 -7.00 -2.46
N LYS A 66 10.54 -6.25 -1.50
CA LYS A 66 10.65 -6.72 -0.12
C LYS A 66 9.29 -6.86 0.55
N LEU A 67 8.39 -5.90 0.40
CA LEU A 67 7.07 -5.93 1.01
C LEU A 67 6.17 -7.05 0.48
N VAL A 68 6.25 -7.40 -0.81
CA VAL A 68 5.45 -8.49 -1.38
C VAL A 68 5.87 -9.88 -0.87
N THR A 69 6.99 -10.00 -0.19
CA THR A 69 7.36 -11.25 0.49
C THR A 69 6.55 -11.50 1.76
N LEU A 70 5.80 -10.50 2.25
CA LEU A 70 4.88 -10.65 3.37
C LEU A 70 3.57 -11.30 2.91
N ASP A 71 3.10 -12.27 3.68
CA ASP A 71 1.82 -12.93 3.41
C ASP A 71 0.66 -11.92 3.34
N GLY A 72 -0.12 -12.00 2.28
CA GLY A 72 -1.27 -11.11 2.06
C GLY A 72 -0.94 -9.71 1.56
N VAL A 73 0.33 -9.42 1.30
CA VAL A 73 0.77 -8.17 0.69
C VAL A 73 1.05 -8.40 -0.80
N GLY A 74 0.12 -8.00 -1.64
CA GLY A 74 0.34 -7.96 -3.09
C GLY A 74 1.04 -6.66 -3.52
N ARG A 75 1.49 -6.62 -4.78
CA ARG A 75 2.19 -5.46 -5.35
C ARG A 75 1.44 -4.14 -5.12
N TRP A 76 0.14 -4.10 -5.39
CA TRP A 76 -0.68 -2.91 -5.14
C TRP A 76 -0.63 -2.45 -3.67
N THR A 77 -0.75 -3.39 -2.72
CA THR A 77 -0.65 -3.07 -1.28
C THR A 77 0.74 -2.54 -0.92
N ALA A 78 1.78 -3.15 -1.47
CA ALA A 78 3.16 -2.70 -1.28
C ALA A 78 3.36 -1.27 -1.83
N GLU A 79 2.89 -0.99 -3.04
CA GLU A 79 2.92 0.36 -3.63
C GLU A 79 2.15 1.39 -2.77
N MET A 80 1.01 1.01 -2.17
CA MET A 80 0.26 1.89 -1.25
C MET A 80 1.03 2.14 0.06
N ILE A 81 1.73 1.15 0.60
CA ILE A 81 2.62 1.34 1.76
C ILE A 81 3.77 2.28 1.39
N THR A 82 4.39 2.09 0.23
CA THR A 82 5.48 2.93 -0.28
C THR A 82 5.03 4.38 -0.42
N LEU A 83 3.84 4.60 -0.98
CA LEU A 83 3.26 5.95 -1.15
C LEU A 83 2.86 6.59 0.17
N PHE A 84 1.99 5.93 0.96
CA PHE A 84 1.33 6.57 2.10
C PHE A 84 2.06 6.41 3.44
N THR A 85 2.82 5.33 3.61
CA THR A 85 3.51 5.05 4.87
C THR A 85 4.95 5.53 4.83
N LEU A 86 5.66 5.28 3.73
CA LEU A 86 7.03 5.72 3.56
C LEU A 86 7.15 7.13 2.95
N GLY A 87 6.04 7.68 2.41
CA GLY A 87 5.99 9.04 1.87
C GLY A 87 6.83 9.22 0.61
N ARG A 88 6.97 8.19 -0.22
CA ARG A 88 7.76 8.27 -1.45
C ARG A 88 7.08 9.09 -2.53
N ASP A 89 7.87 9.87 -3.26
CA ASP A 89 7.37 10.88 -4.21
C ASP A 89 7.05 10.32 -5.60
N ASP A 90 7.57 9.14 -5.95
CA ASP A 90 7.49 8.63 -7.33
C ASP A 90 6.72 7.30 -7.48
N VAL A 91 5.59 7.17 -6.79
CA VAL A 91 4.74 5.96 -6.85
C VAL A 91 3.54 6.21 -7.74
N LEU A 92 3.46 5.51 -8.88
CA LEU A 92 2.31 5.51 -9.80
C LEU A 92 1.87 4.08 -10.09
N SER A 93 0.83 3.63 -9.38
CA SER A 93 0.34 2.25 -9.39
C SER A 93 -0.68 2.02 -10.49
N PHE A 94 -0.28 1.49 -11.65
CA PHE A 94 -1.22 1.12 -12.72
C PHE A 94 -2.06 -0.13 -12.44
N GLY A 95 -1.78 -0.86 -11.35
CA GLY A 95 -2.64 -1.90 -10.80
C GLY A 95 -3.86 -1.35 -10.07
N ASP A 96 -3.84 -0.07 -9.67
CA ASP A 96 -4.91 0.59 -8.94
C ASP A 96 -6.10 0.93 -9.88
N LEU A 97 -7.30 0.52 -9.46
CA LEU A 97 -8.51 0.75 -10.24
C LEU A 97 -8.88 2.23 -10.32
N GLY A 98 -8.66 2.99 -9.25
CA GLY A 98 -8.93 4.42 -9.20
C GLY A 98 -8.02 5.18 -10.16
N ILE A 99 -6.71 4.88 -10.14
CA ILE A 99 -5.75 5.47 -11.08
C ILE A 99 -6.13 5.16 -12.53
N ARG A 100 -6.49 3.92 -12.83
CA ARG A 100 -6.94 3.54 -14.19
C ARG A 100 -8.19 4.29 -14.62
N ARG A 101 -9.19 4.43 -13.74
CA ARG A 101 -10.41 5.22 -14.00
C ARG A 101 -10.11 6.71 -14.18
N GLY A 102 -9.19 7.26 -13.40
CA GLY A 102 -8.72 8.63 -13.56
C GLY A 102 -8.08 8.87 -14.92
N LEU A 103 -7.23 7.94 -15.37
CA LEU A 103 -6.63 7.97 -16.70
C LEU A 103 -7.68 7.83 -17.83
N GLU A 104 -8.64 6.93 -17.67
CA GLU A 104 -9.73 6.79 -18.65
C GLU A 104 -10.55 8.07 -18.78
N ARG A 105 -10.82 8.79 -17.68
CA ARG A 105 -11.49 10.07 -17.69
C ARG A 105 -10.65 11.17 -18.37
N LEU A 106 -9.35 11.19 -18.04
CA LEU A 106 -8.42 12.21 -18.58
C LEU A 106 -8.22 12.07 -20.09
N TYR A 107 -8.11 10.84 -20.60
CA TYR A 107 -7.81 10.54 -22.01
C TYR A 107 -9.05 10.16 -22.84
N GLY A 108 -10.22 10.03 -22.22
CA GLY A 108 -11.46 9.60 -22.87
C GLY A 108 -11.48 8.13 -23.30
N ARG A 109 -10.45 7.35 -22.96
CA ARG A 109 -10.32 5.93 -23.33
C ARG A 109 -9.34 5.22 -22.39
N PRO A 110 -9.39 3.87 -22.32
CA PRO A 110 -8.33 3.09 -21.67
C PRO A 110 -6.98 3.30 -22.37
N LEU A 111 -5.91 3.32 -21.57
CA LEU A 111 -4.54 3.38 -22.08
C LEU A 111 -3.95 1.98 -22.26
N THR A 112 -3.13 1.83 -23.28
CA THR A 112 -2.30 0.63 -23.47
C THR A 112 -1.17 0.59 -22.43
N LYS A 113 -0.61 -0.60 -22.20
CA LYS A 113 0.54 -0.77 -21.29
C LYS A 113 1.72 0.13 -21.67
N ALA A 114 2.01 0.27 -22.96
CA ALA A 114 3.09 1.12 -23.46
C ALA A 114 2.84 2.61 -23.20
N GLU A 115 1.58 3.06 -23.29
CA GLU A 115 1.20 4.44 -22.97
C GLU A 115 1.30 4.72 -21.48
N MET A 116 0.85 3.79 -20.63
CA MET A 116 0.99 3.89 -19.18
C MET A 116 2.47 3.99 -18.78
N GLU A 117 3.34 3.19 -19.39
CA GLU A 117 4.77 3.24 -19.12
C GLU A 117 5.42 4.55 -19.59
N ARG A 118 5.01 5.10 -20.72
CA ARG A 118 5.44 6.46 -21.13
C ARG A 118 4.97 7.53 -20.14
N LEU A 119 3.74 7.37 -19.64
CA LEU A 119 3.19 8.29 -18.63
C LEU A 119 3.99 8.22 -17.32
N ARG A 120 4.34 7.03 -16.84
CA ARG A 120 5.19 6.83 -15.67
C ARG A 120 6.49 7.63 -15.80
N ARG A 121 7.21 7.45 -16.92
CA ARG A 121 8.47 8.19 -17.15
C ARG A 121 8.29 9.72 -17.21
N ARG A 122 7.16 10.19 -17.71
CA ARG A 122 6.85 11.63 -17.77
C ARG A 122 6.43 12.20 -16.41
N ALA A 123 5.77 11.41 -15.58
CA ALA A 123 5.35 11.82 -14.24
C ALA A 123 6.52 11.82 -13.24
N SER A 124 7.54 11.00 -13.48
CA SER A 124 8.74 10.93 -12.62
C SER A 124 9.47 12.29 -12.58
N PRO A 125 9.89 12.75 -11.40
CA PRO A 125 9.89 12.09 -10.09
C PRO A 125 8.61 12.37 -9.25
N PHE A 126 7.50 12.73 -9.83
CA PHE A 126 6.27 13.15 -9.14
C PHE A 126 5.11 12.16 -9.30
N GLY A 127 5.41 10.86 -9.43
CA GLY A 127 4.41 9.80 -9.63
C GLY A 127 3.35 9.77 -8.54
N SER A 128 3.71 10.05 -7.29
CA SER A 128 2.78 10.10 -6.15
C SER A 128 1.79 11.25 -6.26
N ALA A 129 2.25 12.42 -6.66
CA ALA A 129 1.34 13.56 -6.94
C ALA A 129 0.40 13.25 -8.11
N ALA A 130 0.90 12.61 -9.18
CA ALA A 130 0.07 12.14 -10.28
C ALA A 130 -0.97 11.11 -9.82
N SER A 131 -0.62 10.20 -8.92
CA SER A 131 -1.55 9.22 -8.33
C SER A 131 -2.69 9.91 -7.58
N LEU A 132 -2.39 10.88 -6.73
CA LEU A 132 -3.39 11.65 -5.97
C LEU A 132 -4.33 12.40 -6.91
N TYR A 133 -3.80 13.04 -7.95
CA TYR A 133 -4.59 13.74 -8.94
C TYR A 133 -5.52 12.81 -9.73
N LEU A 134 -5.01 11.65 -10.14
CA LEU A 134 -5.82 10.64 -10.85
C LEU A 134 -6.94 10.07 -9.99
N TRP A 135 -6.74 9.85 -8.69
CA TRP A 135 -7.82 9.49 -7.77
C TRP A 135 -8.86 10.59 -7.61
N HIS A 136 -8.43 11.86 -7.56
CA HIS A 136 -9.35 12.99 -7.57
C HIS A 136 -10.23 12.98 -8.84
N LEU A 137 -9.65 12.81 -10.00
CA LEU A 137 -10.39 12.67 -11.26
C LEU A 137 -11.34 11.45 -11.24
N ALA A 138 -10.87 10.29 -10.72
CA ALA A 138 -11.68 9.09 -10.63
C ALA A 138 -12.93 9.26 -9.76
N SER A 139 -12.87 10.10 -8.72
CA SER A 139 -13.99 10.38 -7.82
C SER A 139 -14.94 11.48 -8.31
N GLY A 140 -14.74 12.03 -9.50
CA GLY A 140 -15.60 13.08 -10.09
C GLY A 140 -15.06 14.50 -9.97
N GLY A 141 -13.82 14.66 -9.50
CA GLY A 141 -13.14 15.96 -9.56
C GLY A 141 -12.95 16.43 -11.00
N GLY A 142 -13.09 17.74 -11.23
CA GLY A 142 -12.79 18.34 -12.52
C GLY A 142 -11.28 18.48 -12.75
N VAL A 143 -10.88 18.61 -14.02
CA VAL A 143 -9.58 19.17 -14.36
C VAL A 143 -9.67 20.66 -14.04
N ALA A 144 -8.76 21.18 -13.21
CA ALA A 144 -8.68 22.63 -13.02
C ALA A 144 -8.33 23.27 -14.36
N ASP A 145 -9.12 24.24 -14.80
CA ASP A 145 -8.89 25.03 -16.00
C ASP A 145 -7.62 25.87 -15.88
#